data_790b9d3a5bdcd6c070280bbacf747103
#
_entry.id   790b9d3a5bdcd6c070280bbacf747103
#
_cell.length_a   1.000
_cell.length_b   1.000
_cell.length_c   1.000
_cell.angle_alpha   90.00
_cell.angle_beta   90.00
_cell.angle_gamma   90.00
#
_symmetry.space_group_name_H-M   'P 1'
#
loop_
_entity.id
_entity.type
_entity.pdbx_description
1 polymer ?
#
loop_
_entity_poly.entity_id
_entity_poly.type
_entity_poly.pdbx_seq_one_letter_code
_entity_poly.pdbx_strand_id
1 'polypeptide(L)'
;MLLFVSRRRAPVARPVRRAADASFPNRRRPAARKHSSMHIHILGICGTFMGGLAVLAREAGHTVTGCDAGVYPPMSTQLEAQGITLIEGYGAEQIDLKPDLFVIGNVVTRGNPLMEAILDRGLPYVSGPQWLGEHVLAGKWVLAVAGTHGKTTTSSMLAWLLEDAGLNPGFLIGGVPLNFGVSARLTDSSFFVIEADEYDTAFFDKRSKFVHYRPRTAVLNNLEFDHADIFPDLAAIETQFHHLVRTVPGVGRIVTNGRSDALERVLARGCWSEVERFGVDGGWQALPAEDGVPVDERFAVYSHAERVGEVAWQVQGDHNRMNALAAIAAARHVGVPPAQAAASLAAFRNVKRRMEVRGSVDGVTVYDDFAHHPTAIETTIAGLRARIGSRNARILAVLEPRSNTMKLGVMKAQLPASLADADLVFGYGAPTGRDALGWNLGEALAPLGDKARAFDDLHLLVKAVTEAARPGDHVLVMSNGGFGGVHQKLLDALGSRT
;
A
#
# COMPACT_ATOMS: atom_id res chain seq x y z
N MET A 1 -17.15 -1.93 -77.26
CA MET A 1 -16.05 -1.96 -76.30
C MET A 1 -16.71 -2.03 -74.90
N LEU A 2 -16.96 -3.22 -74.43
CA LEU A 2 -17.71 -3.54 -73.18
C LEU A 2 -16.75 -3.60 -72.00
N LEU A 3 -16.94 -2.75 -71.02
CA LEU A 3 -16.18 -2.75 -69.76
C LEU A 3 -16.86 -3.70 -68.76
N PHE A 4 -16.19 -4.80 -68.41
CA PHE A 4 -16.58 -5.70 -67.30
C PHE A 4 -16.26 -5.08 -65.97
N VAL A 5 -17.29 -4.76 -65.18
CA VAL A 5 -17.17 -4.38 -63.75
C VAL A 5 -17.26 -5.62 -62.91
N SER A 6 -16.15 -6.06 -62.34
CA SER A 6 -16.05 -7.16 -61.36
C SER A 6 -16.58 -6.71 -60.02
N ARG A 7 -17.72 -7.19 -59.57
CA ARG A 7 -18.24 -7.08 -58.21
C ARG A 7 -17.51 -8.07 -57.30
N ARG A 8 -16.60 -7.57 -56.44
CA ARG A 8 -16.06 -8.35 -55.33
C ARG A 8 -17.15 -8.53 -54.28
N ARG A 9 -17.51 -9.78 -53.94
CA ARG A 9 -18.36 -10.15 -52.81
C ARG A 9 -17.62 -9.93 -51.50
N ALA A 10 -18.29 -9.26 -50.53
CA ALA A 10 -17.84 -9.12 -49.16
C ALA A 10 -17.82 -10.49 -48.45
N PRO A 11 -16.87 -10.76 -47.54
CA PRO A 11 -16.84 -12.01 -46.78
C PRO A 11 -18.01 -12.04 -45.80
N VAL A 12 -18.74 -13.15 -45.78
CA VAL A 12 -19.82 -13.48 -44.86
C VAL A 12 -19.21 -13.68 -43.48
N ALA A 13 -19.65 -12.87 -42.50
CA ALA A 13 -19.28 -13.00 -41.09
C ALA A 13 -19.77 -14.38 -40.57
N ARG A 14 -18.83 -15.17 -40.07
CA ARG A 14 -19.12 -16.41 -39.34
C ARG A 14 -19.74 -16.08 -37.98
N PRO A 15 -20.79 -16.80 -37.52
CA PRO A 15 -21.37 -16.56 -36.21
C PRO A 15 -20.35 -16.89 -35.10
N VAL A 16 -20.15 -15.96 -34.18
CA VAL A 16 -19.38 -16.14 -32.93
C VAL A 16 -20.14 -17.19 -32.09
N ARG A 17 -19.57 -18.36 -31.94
CA ARG A 17 -20.05 -19.36 -30.98
C ARG A 17 -19.93 -18.77 -29.57
N ARG A 18 -21.05 -18.65 -28.86
CA ARG A 18 -21.11 -18.42 -27.43
C ARG A 18 -20.27 -19.50 -26.73
N ALA A 19 -19.20 -19.11 -26.05
CA ALA A 19 -18.48 -19.97 -25.12
C ALA A 19 -19.33 -20.07 -23.83
N ALA A 20 -20.23 -21.06 -23.83
CA ALA A 20 -20.79 -21.58 -22.59
C ALA A 20 -19.86 -22.71 -22.12
N ASP A 21 -19.64 -22.75 -20.79
CA ASP A 21 -18.90 -23.80 -20.05
C ASP A 21 -17.41 -23.93 -20.32
N ALA A 22 -16.63 -23.01 -19.73
CA ALA A 22 -15.27 -23.33 -19.35
C ALA A 22 -15.29 -24.07 -17.98
N SER A 23 -15.66 -25.34 -17.99
CA SER A 23 -15.32 -26.25 -16.90
C SER A 23 -13.78 -26.33 -16.84
N PHE A 24 -13.19 -25.77 -15.78
CA PHE A 24 -11.76 -25.89 -15.53
C PHE A 24 -11.40 -27.39 -15.50
N PRO A 25 -10.42 -27.84 -16.29
CA PRO A 25 -9.97 -29.20 -16.18
C PRO A 25 -9.42 -29.40 -14.78
N ASN A 26 -10.02 -30.38 -14.09
CA ASN A 26 -9.60 -30.84 -12.76
C ASN A 26 -8.17 -31.44 -12.89
N ARG A 27 -7.16 -30.57 -13.05
CA ARG A 27 -5.77 -30.98 -13.01
C ARG A 27 -5.52 -31.43 -11.57
N ARG A 28 -5.27 -32.73 -11.41
CA ARG A 28 -4.77 -33.33 -10.17
C ARG A 28 -3.74 -32.37 -9.60
N ARG A 29 -4.01 -31.85 -8.38
CA ARG A 29 -3.07 -31.03 -7.61
C ARG A 29 -1.70 -31.72 -7.65
N PRO A 30 -0.62 -31.07 -8.09
CA PRO A 30 0.69 -31.56 -7.71
C PRO A 30 0.66 -31.58 -6.17
N ALA A 31 0.95 -32.74 -5.59
CA ALA A 31 1.07 -32.89 -4.16
C ALA A 31 1.94 -31.73 -3.66
N ALA A 32 1.43 -30.98 -2.68
CA ALA A 32 2.19 -29.91 -2.03
C ALA A 32 3.55 -30.53 -1.70
N ARG A 33 4.63 -30.00 -2.29
CA ARG A 33 5.98 -30.38 -1.87
C ARG A 33 6.02 -30.01 -0.40
N LYS A 34 6.05 -31.03 0.48
CA LYS A 34 6.41 -30.82 1.88
C LYS A 34 7.84 -30.29 1.84
N HIS A 35 8.00 -28.96 1.86
CA HIS A 35 9.31 -28.40 2.13
C HIS A 35 9.71 -28.90 3.51
N SER A 36 10.89 -29.48 3.62
CA SER A 36 11.47 -29.81 4.92
C SER A 36 11.51 -28.53 5.74
N SER A 37 11.11 -28.59 7.02
CA SER A 37 11.26 -27.46 7.93
C SER A 37 12.72 -26.99 7.89
N MET A 38 12.93 -25.68 7.68
CA MET A 38 14.23 -25.03 7.70
C MET A 38 14.32 -24.10 8.89
N HIS A 39 15.51 -23.87 9.39
CA HIS A 39 15.82 -22.75 10.27
C HIS A 39 16.20 -21.54 9.39
N ILE A 40 15.40 -20.49 9.43
CA ILE A 40 15.59 -19.26 8.66
C ILE A 40 15.97 -18.14 9.63
N HIS A 41 17.07 -17.44 9.35
CA HIS A 41 17.48 -16.26 10.11
C HIS A 41 17.31 -14.99 9.27
N ILE A 42 16.50 -14.03 9.75
CA ILE A 42 16.08 -12.85 8.98
C ILE A 42 16.80 -11.60 9.50
N LEU A 43 17.57 -10.94 8.63
CA LEU A 43 18.22 -9.66 8.91
C LEU A 43 17.29 -8.50 8.54
N GLY A 44 17.06 -7.57 9.47
CA GLY A 44 16.10 -6.45 9.31
C GLY A 44 14.67 -6.88 9.57
N ILE A 45 14.46 -7.83 10.48
CA ILE A 45 13.18 -8.51 10.74
C ILE A 45 12.08 -7.58 11.25
N CYS A 46 12.40 -6.46 11.92
CA CYS A 46 11.42 -5.53 12.48
C CYS A 46 10.82 -4.57 11.44
N GLY A 47 11.31 -4.59 10.19
CA GLY A 47 10.65 -3.89 9.09
C GLY A 47 9.29 -4.50 8.74
N THR A 48 8.31 -3.68 8.34
CA THR A 48 6.92 -4.12 8.08
C THR A 48 6.84 -5.31 7.12
N PHE A 49 7.55 -5.24 5.99
CA PHE A 49 7.59 -6.33 5.02
C PHE A 49 8.28 -7.58 5.57
N MET A 50 9.46 -7.41 6.20
CA MET A 50 10.25 -8.52 6.71
C MET A 50 9.59 -9.20 7.91
N GLY A 51 8.92 -8.43 8.77
CA GLY A 51 8.11 -8.98 9.87
C GLY A 51 6.93 -9.81 9.37
N GLY A 52 6.21 -9.31 8.36
CA GLY A 52 5.14 -10.09 7.73
C GLY A 52 5.66 -11.36 7.05
N LEU A 53 6.83 -11.29 6.39
CA LEU A 53 7.50 -12.46 5.81
C LEU A 53 7.87 -13.49 6.89
N ALA A 54 8.36 -13.03 8.06
CA ALA A 54 8.68 -13.89 9.19
C ALA A 54 7.45 -14.66 9.70
N VAL A 55 6.29 -14.01 9.78
CA VAL A 55 5.02 -14.64 10.13
C VAL A 55 4.65 -15.71 9.10
N LEU A 56 4.71 -15.38 7.79
CA LEU A 56 4.43 -16.35 6.71
C LEU A 56 5.37 -17.56 6.75
N ALA A 57 6.65 -17.35 7.05
CA ALA A 57 7.63 -18.43 7.17
C ALA A 57 7.29 -19.36 8.36
N ARG A 58 6.88 -18.79 9.50
CA ARG A 58 6.39 -19.57 10.66
C ARG A 58 5.13 -20.38 10.31
N GLU A 59 4.14 -19.74 9.67
CA GLU A 59 2.90 -20.41 9.24
C GLU A 59 3.16 -21.50 8.19
N ALA A 60 4.23 -21.35 7.38
CA ALA A 60 4.71 -22.39 6.44
C ALA A 60 5.43 -23.57 7.13
N GLY A 61 5.65 -23.50 8.45
CA GLY A 61 6.24 -24.56 9.25
C GLY A 61 7.77 -24.47 9.42
N HIS A 62 8.37 -23.33 9.11
CA HIS A 62 9.81 -23.07 9.33
C HIS A 62 10.07 -22.61 10.78
N THR A 63 11.28 -22.87 11.28
CA THR A 63 11.80 -22.22 12.48
C THR A 63 12.36 -20.86 12.07
N VAL A 64 11.94 -19.79 12.73
CA VAL A 64 12.35 -18.42 12.37
C VAL A 64 13.01 -17.75 13.55
N THR A 65 14.18 -17.20 13.29
CA THR A 65 14.88 -16.23 14.16
C THR A 65 15.21 -14.99 13.35
N GLY A 66 15.56 -13.89 13.98
CA GLY A 66 16.00 -12.73 13.21
C GLY A 66 16.58 -11.62 14.07
N CYS A 67 17.19 -10.64 13.40
CA CYS A 67 17.82 -9.51 14.06
C CYS A 67 17.46 -8.19 13.37
N ASP A 68 17.58 -7.12 14.17
CA ASP A 68 17.40 -5.74 13.70
C ASP A 68 18.25 -4.79 14.54
N ALA A 69 18.54 -3.60 14.00
CA ALA A 69 19.23 -2.53 14.74
C ALA A 69 18.39 -2.00 15.93
N GLY A 70 17.06 -2.11 15.84
CA GLY A 70 16.13 -1.69 16.89
C GLY A 70 15.01 -2.71 17.04
N VAL A 71 14.99 -3.41 18.18
CA VAL A 71 13.97 -4.40 18.54
C VAL A 71 13.04 -3.79 19.59
N TYR A 72 11.96 -3.16 19.15
CA TYR A 72 11.01 -2.47 20.02
C TYR A 72 9.54 -2.61 19.55
N PRO A 73 8.57 -2.46 20.48
CA PRO A 73 7.15 -2.49 20.13
C PRO A 73 6.76 -1.43 19.10
N PRO A 74 5.73 -1.69 18.27
CA PRO A 74 4.81 -2.85 18.34
C PRO A 74 5.30 -4.10 17.59
N MET A 75 6.28 -4.00 16.69
CA MET A 75 6.70 -5.11 15.83
C MET A 75 7.34 -6.25 16.65
N SER A 76 8.23 -5.93 17.59
CA SER A 76 8.88 -6.96 18.41
C SER A 76 7.86 -7.80 19.18
N THR A 77 6.89 -7.15 19.84
CA THR A 77 5.82 -7.85 20.56
C THR A 77 4.97 -8.76 19.67
N GLN A 78 4.68 -8.31 18.43
CA GLN A 78 3.91 -9.12 17.47
C GLN A 78 4.69 -10.35 17.01
N LEU A 79 5.97 -10.22 16.74
CA LEU A 79 6.83 -11.33 16.30
C LEU A 79 7.08 -12.33 17.44
N GLU A 80 7.36 -11.86 18.65
CA GLU A 80 7.54 -12.68 19.83
C GLU A 80 6.27 -13.50 20.17
N ALA A 81 5.08 -12.89 20.02
CA ALA A 81 3.80 -13.58 20.18
C ALA A 81 3.61 -14.72 19.17
N GLN A 82 4.31 -14.69 18.03
CA GLN A 82 4.35 -15.77 17.04
C GLN A 82 5.44 -16.83 17.34
N GLY A 83 6.16 -16.70 18.45
CA GLY A 83 7.24 -17.61 18.83
C GLY A 83 8.52 -17.39 18.01
N ILE A 84 8.74 -16.19 17.49
CA ILE A 84 9.94 -15.80 16.73
C ILE A 84 10.94 -15.21 17.72
N THR A 85 12.17 -15.73 17.72
CA THR A 85 13.26 -15.20 18.55
C THR A 85 13.91 -14.02 17.88
N LEU A 86 13.97 -12.89 18.59
CA LEU A 86 14.55 -11.64 18.12
C LEU A 86 15.89 -11.35 18.82
N ILE A 87 16.83 -10.81 18.05
CA ILE A 87 18.15 -10.41 18.52
C ILE A 87 18.35 -8.94 18.14
N GLU A 88 18.74 -8.11 19.09
CA GLU A 88 19.10 -6.72 18.82
C GLU A 88 20.54 -6.63 18.31
N GLY A 89 20.73 -5.86 17.25
CA GLY A 89 22.01 -5.69 16.58
C GLY A 89 22.31 -6.78 15.53
N TYR A 90 23.43 -6.59 14.85
CA TYR A 90 23.89 -7.45 13.75
C TYR A 90 25.27 -8.04 14.06
N GLY A 91 25.42 -8.65 15.22
CA GLY A 91 26.67 -9.28 15.63
C GLY A 91 27.03 -10.50 14.76
N ALA A 92 28.32 -10.62 14.39
CA ALA A 92 28.79 -11.71 13.53
C ALA A 92 28.66 -13.10 14.16
N GLU A 93 28.58 -13.20 15.49
CA GLU A 93 28.37 -14.42 16.25
C GLU A 93 27.02 -15.10 15.97
N GLN A 94 26.06 -14.39 15.39
CA GLN A 94 24.75 -14.95 15.03
C GLN A 94 24.84 -16.05 13.93
N ILE A 95 25.96 -16.14 13.21
CA ILE A 95 26.21 -17.31 12.33
C ILE A 95 26.28 -18.62 13.12
N ASP A 96 26.61 -18.58 14.41
CA ASP A 96 26.71 -19.78 15.26
C ASP A 96 25.33 -20.37 15.61
N LEU A 97 24.23 -19.65 15.31
CA LEU A 97 22.88 -20.19 15.30
C LEU A 97 22.68 -21.27 14.23
N LYS A 98 23.60 -21.36 13.25
CA LYS A 98 23.62 -22.31 12.14
C LYS A 98 22.27 -22.42 11.41
N PRO A 99 21.66 -21.31 10.97
CA PRO A 99 20.46 -21.40 10.17
C PRO A 99 20.76 -22.07 8.82
N ASP A 100 19.76 -22.71 8.25
CA ASP A 100 19.83 -23.29 6.91
C ASP A 100 19.93 -22.19 5.84
N LEU A 101 19.35 -21.00 6.13
CA LEU A 101 19.27 -19.87 5.19
C LEU A 101 19.21 -18.55 5.93
N PHE A 102 20.00 -17.57 5.46
CA PHE A 102 19.88 -16.18 5.84
C PHE A 102 18.97 -15.43 4.85
N VAL A 103 17.98 -14.70 5.36
CA VAL A 103 17.08 -13.88 4.55
C VAL A 103 17.35 -12.40 4.81
N ILE A 104 17.75 -11.67 3.76
CA ILE A 104 18.31 -10.33 3.86
C ILE A 104 17.26 -9.28 3.52
N GLY A 105 16.99 -8.37 4.45
CA GLY A 105 16.15 -7.19 4.23
C GLY A 105 16.90 -6.07 3.50
N ASN A 106 16.17 -5.18 2.84
CA ASN A 106 16.75 -4.09 2.06
C ASN A 106 17.48 -3.00 2.89
N VAL A 107 17.26 -2.97 4.20
CA VAL A 107 17.97 -2.06 5.13
C VAL A 107 19.40 -2.50 5.41
N VAL A 108 19.75 -3.75 5.09
CA VAL A 108 21.10 -4.30 5.30
C VAL A 108 22.01 -3.85 4.16
N THR A 109 23.19 -3.34 4.53
CA THR A 109 24.19 -2.85 3.58
C THR A 109 25.55 -3.53 3.80
N ARG A 110 26.49 -3.33 2.87
CA ARG A 110 27.90 -3.72 3.06
C ARG A 110 28.47 -2.98 4.27
N GLY A 111 29.37 -3.64 4.96
CA GLY A 111 29.92 -3.18 6.25
C GLY A 111 29.08 -3.59 7.46
N ASN A 112 27.92 -4.22 7.27
CA ASN A 112 27.16 -4.83 8.37
C ASN A 112 27.89 -6.07 8.89
N PRO A 113 28.25 -6.18 10.19
CA PRO A 113 29.14 -7.24 10.68
C PRO A 113 28.65 -8.65 10.42
N LEU A 114 27.34 -8.90 10.60
CA LEU A 114 26.74 -10.21 10.31
C LEU A 114 26.75 -10.50 8.82
N MET A 115 26.42 -9.51 7.99
CA MET A 115 26.42 -9.71 6.54
C MET A 115 27.82 -9.98 5.98
N GLU A 116 28.84 -9.27 6.46
CA GLU A 116 30.23 -9.56 6.07
C GLU A 116 30.66 -10.98 6.48
N ALA A 117 30.30 -11.43 7.69
CA ALA A 117 30.59 -12.79 8.14
C ALA A 117 29.89 -13.87 7.28
N ILE A 118 28.65 -13.59 6.82
CA ILE A 118 27.92 -14.48 5.90
C ILE A 118 28.65 -14.59 4.57
N LEU A 119 29.09 -13.45 4.01
CA LEU A 119 29.82 -13.40 2.74
C LEU A 119 31.18 -14.08 2.83
N ASP A 120 31.97 -13.78 3.86
CA ASP A 120 33.32 -14.33 4.05
C ASP A 120 33.34 -15.85 4.20
N ARG A 121 32.27 -16.41 4.78
CA ARG A 121 32.13 -17.87 4.97
C ARG A 121 31.35 -18.56 3.84
N GLY A 122 30.86 -17.83 2.84
CA GLY A 122 30.07 -18.36 1.74
C GLY A 122 28.78 -19.06 2.19
N LEU A 123 28.13 -18.53 3.27
CA LEU A 123 26.91 -19.10 3.81
C LEU A 123 25.71 -18.81 2.88
N PRO A 124 24.70 -19.69 2.86
CA PRO A 124 23.52 -19.49 2.01
C PRO A 124 22.73 -18.23 2.41
N TYR A 125 22.47 -17.35 1.47
CA TYR A 125 21.62 -16.19 1.69
C TYR A 125 20.75 -15.84 0.49
N VAL A 126 19.62 -15.18 0.72
CA VAL A 126 18.63 -14.77 -0.28
C VAL A 126 17.95 -13.47 0.18
N SER A 127 17.40 -12.73 -0.74
CA SER A 127 16.56 -11.57 -0.37
C SER A 127 15.17 -11.98 0.12
N GLY A 128 14.54 -11.17 0.97
CA GLY A 128 13.17 -11.42 1.42
C GLY A 128 12.17 -11.61 0.28
N PRO A 129 12.10 -10.71 -0.72
CA PRO A 129 11.19 -10.85 -1.86
C PRO A 129 11.43 -12.10 -2.71
N GLN A 130 12.69 -12.48 -2.91
CA GLN A 130 13.03 -13.71 -3.63
C GLN A 130 12.56 -14.95 -2.86
N TRP A 131 12.88 -15.03 -1.56
CA TRP A 131 12.41 -16.13 -0.71
C TRP A 131 10.89 -16.27 -0.73
N LEU A 132 10.18 -15.16 -0.59
CA LEU A 132 8.71 -15.13 -0.66
C LEU A 132 8.19 -15.68 -1.98
N GLY A 133 8.77 -15.22 -3.10
CA GLY A 133 8.40 -15.67 -4.45
C GLY A 133 8.58 -17.17 -4.67
N GLU A 134 9.66 -17.74 -4.14
CA GLU A 134 10.04 -19.14 -4.33
C GLU A 134 9.34 -20.12 -3.37
N HIS A 135 9.10 -19.71 -2.11
CA HIS A 135 8.62 -20.60 -1.05
C HIS A 135 7.13 -20.40 -0.71
N VAL A 136 6.58 -19.20 -0.87
CA VAL A 136 5.19 -18.89 -0.51
C VAL A 136 4.30 -18.70 -1.74
N LEU A 137 4.77 -17.91 -2.72
CA LEU A 137 3.96 -17.54 -3.88
C LEU A 137 4.01 -18.56 -5.01
N ALA A 138 4.99 -19.47 -5.01
CA ALA A 138 5.13 -20.50 -6.03
C ALA A 138 3.86 -21.36 -6.14
N GLY A 139 3.27 -21.41 -7.34
CA GLY A 139 2.04 -22.18 -7.61
C GLY A 139 0.74 -21.51 -7.17
N LYS A 140 0.79 -20.35 -6.54
CA LYS A 140 -0.41 -19.55 -6.20
C LYS A 140 -0.81 -18.60 -7.34
N TRP A 141 -2.05 -18.19 -7.35
CA TRP A 141 -2.52 -17.07 -8.14
C TRP A 141 -2.27 -15.78 -7.34
N VAL A 142 -1.20 -15.10 -7.69
CA VAL A 142 -0.81 -13.86 -7.02
C VAL A 142 -1.58 -12.69 -7.62
N LEU A 143 -2.23 -11.90 -6.75
CA LEU A 143 -2.85 -10.62 -7.06
C LEU A 143 -1.99 -9.53 -6.42
N ALA A 144 -1.20 -8.82 -7.22
CA ALA A 144 -0.29 -7.79 -6.76
C ALA A 144 -0.89 -6.39 -6.94
N VAL A 145 -0.74 -5.53 -5.96
CA VAL A 145 -1.20 -4.14 -6.00
C VAL A 145 0.01 -3.22 -5.91
N ALA A 146 0.35 -2.59 -7.03
CA ALA A 146 1.44 -1.62 -7.16
C ALA A 146 0.90 -0.19 -7.36
N GLY A 147 1.73 0.80 -7.08
CA GLY A 147 1.41 2.22 -7.21
C GLY A 147 2.14 3.06 -6.17
N THR A 148 2.26 4.34 -6.38
CA THR A 148 2.86 5.25 -5.40
C THR A 148 1.96 5.37 -4.18
N HIS A 149 0.65 5.54 -4.39
CA HIS A 149 -0.34 5.73 -3.34
C HIS A 149 -1.45 4.67 -3.40
N GLY A 150 -2.12 4.44 -2.25
CA GLY A 150 -3.29 3.57 -2.15
C GLY A 150 -3.00 2.07 -2.15
N LYS A 151 -1.74 1.62 -2.28
CA LYS A 151 -1.35 0.19 -2.28
C LYS A 151 -2.00 -0.59 -1.13
N THR A 152 -1.76 -0.15 0.09
CA THR A 152 -2.23 -0.80 1.33
C THR A 152 -3.76 -0.90 1.39
N THR A 153 -4.45 0.21 1.09
CA THR A 153 -5.92 0.26 1.10
C THR A 153 -6.51 -0.66 0.03
N THR A 154 -6.01 -0.58 -1.20
CA THR A 154 -6.47 -1.42 -2.31
C THR A 154 -6.21 -2.90 -2.06
N SER A 155 -5.02 -3.27 -1.57
CA SER A 155 -4.70 -4.66 -1.18
C SER A 155 -5.62 -5.17 -0.08
N SER A 156 -5.93 -4.31 0.90
CA SER A 156 -6.84 -4.65 2.01
C SER A 156 -8.27 -4.85 1.53
N MET A 157 -8.77 -3.96 0.67
CA MET A 157 -10.07 -4.14 0.01
C MET A 157 -10.10 -5.44 -0.79
N LEU A 158 -9.10 -5.67 -1.63
CA LEU A 158 -9.03 -6.87 -2.47
C LEU A 158 -9.00 -8.15 -1.63
N ALA A 159 -8.18 -8.21 -0.57
CA ALA A 159 -8.16 -9.34 0.35
C ALA A 159 -9.53 -9.56 1.02
N TRP A 160 -10.19 -8.47 1.42
CA TRP A 160 -11.53 -8.53 2.01
C TRP A 160 -12.58 -9.05 1.01
N LEU A 161 -12.58 -8.55 -0.24
CA LEU A 161 -13.51 -9.02 -1.28
C LEU A 161 -13.38 -10.53 -1.56
N LEU A 162 -12.13 -11.04 -1.57
CA LEU A 162 -11.88 -12.46 -1.76
C LEU A 162 -12.29 -13.26 -0.52
N GLU A 163 -12.09 -12.73 0.67
CA GLU A 163 -12.51 -13.36 1.93
C GLU A 163 -14.02 -13.51 2.02
N ASP A 164 -14.75 -12.41 1.80
CA ASP A 164 -16.22 -12.37 1.83
C ASP A 164 -16.85 -13.25 0.72
N ALA A 165 -16.14 -13.43 -0.40
CA ALA A 165 -16.52 -14.37 -1.45
C ALA A 165 -16.17 -15.84 -1.11
N GLY A 166 -15.64 -16.14 0.07
CA GLY A 166 -15.28 -17.49 0.52
C GLY A 166 -14.00 -18.06 -0.11
N LEU A 167 -13.17 -17.23 -0.75
CA LEU A 167 -11.92 -17.67 -1.40
C LEU A 167 -10.74 -17.77 -0.42
N ASN A 168 -10.88 -17.29 0.82
CA ASN A 168 -9.92 -17.40 1.94
C ASN A 168 -8.46 -17.10 1.53
N PRO A 169 -8.14 -15.92 0.97
CA PRO A 169 -6.82 -15.64 0.42
C PRO A 169 -5.73 -15.59 1.50
N GLY A 170 -4.52 -16.03 1.15
CA GLY A 170 -3.33 -15.58 1.86
C GLY A 170 -3.03 -14.13 1.48
N PHE A 171 -2.30 -13.40 2.33
CA PHE A 171 -1.89 -12.04 2.00
C PHE A 171 -0.62 -11.57 2.73
N LEU A 172 0.04 -10.54 2.16
CA LEU A 172 1.07 -9.74 2.78
C LEU A 172 0.82 -8.27 2.41
N ILE A 173 0.46 -7.47 3.39
CA ILE A 173 0.02 -6.08 3.25
C ILE A 173 0.85 -5.19 4.18
N GLY A 174 1.27 -4.01 3.73
CA GLY A 174 2.13 -3.07 4.48
C GLY A 174 1.46 -2.36 5.66
N GLY A 175 0.19 -2.67 5.95
CA GLY A 175 -0.57 -2.18 7.10
C GLY A 175 -1.44 -3.28 7.70
N VAL A 176 -2.18 -2.97 8.74
CA VAL A 176 -3.09 -3.91 9.41
C VAL A 176 -4.53 -3.61 9.01
N PRO A 177 -5.14 -4.38 8.08
CA PRO A 177 -6.55 -4.22 7.76
C PRO A 177 -7.41 -4.59 8.97
N LEU A 178 -8.36 -3.73 9.33
CA LEU A 178 -9.18 -3.92 10.53
C LEU A 178 -10.13 -5.12 10.43
N ASN A 179 -10.46 -5.57 9.22
CA ASN A 179 -11.24 -6.77 8.98
C ASN A 179 -10.49 -8.05 9.39
N PHE A 180 -9.16 -8.04 9.35
CA PHE A 180 -8.32 -9.21 9.64
C PHE A 180 -7.54 -9.09 10.95
N GLY A 181 -7.17 -7.88 11.36
CA GLY A 181 -6.37 -7.64 12.56
C GLY A 181 -4.88 -7.97 12.44
N VAL A 182 -4.44 -8.49 11.29
CA VAL A 182 -3.05 -8.88 10.98
C VAL A 182 -2.62 -8.34 9.62
N SER A 183 -1.32 -8.15 9.41
CA SER A 183 -0.75 -7.66 8.14
C SER A 183 -0.31 -8.78 7.19
N ALA A 184 -0.18 -10.00 7.69
CA ALA A 184 0.23 -11.18 6.93
C ALA A 184 -0.56 -12.40 7.39
N ARG A 185 -0.90 -13.27 6.44
CA ARG A 185 -1.61 -14.52 6.67
C ARG A 185 -1.31 -15.51 5.56
N LEU A 186 -0.97 -16.74 5.90
CA LEU A 186 -0.88 -17.86 4.97
C LEU A 186 -2.12 -18.75 5.11
N THR A 187 -2.67 -19.20 3.99
CA THR A 187 -3.81 -20.11 3.95
C THR A 187 -3.57 -21.20 2.91
N ASP A 188 -4.42 -22.23 2.91
CA ASP A 188 -4.41 -23.27 1.87
C ASP A 188 -5.01 -22.81 0.53
N SER A 189 -5.53 -21.59 0.46
CA SER A 189 -6.09 -21.00 -0.76
C SER A 189 -5.06 -20.94 -1.88
N SER A 190 -5.53 -21.10 -3.10
CA SER A 190 -4.72 -20.85 -4.30
C SER A 190 -4.47 -19.37 -4.55
N PHE A 191 -5.19 -18.46 -3.89
CA PHE A 191 -5.09 -17.02 -4.06
C PHE A 191 -4.21 -16.38 -2.99
N PHE A 192 -3.40 -15.42 -3.43
CA PHE A 192 -2.55 -14.63 -2.54
C PHE A 192 -2.55 -13.16 -2.96
N VAL A 193 -2.94 -12.28 -2.05
CA VAL A 193 -2.93 -10.83 -2.27
C VAL A 193 -1.64 -10.23 -1.69
N ILE A 194 -0.92 -9.46 -2.49
CA ILE A 194 0.33 -8.83 -2.05
C ILE A 194 0.38 -7.35 -2.39
N GLU A 195 0.77 -6.55 -1.41
CA GLU A 195 1.17 -5.18 -1.65
C GLU A 195 2.53 -5.16 -2.35
N ALA A 196 2.57 -4.62 -3.55
CA ALA A 196 3.71 -4.67 -4.46
C ALA A 196 4.45 -3.33 -4.47
N ASP A 197 5.44 -3.24 -3.59
CA ASP A 197 6.26 -2.07 -3.38
C ASP A 197 7.36 -1.95 -4.44
N GLU A 198 7.60 -0.73 -4.92
CA GLU A 198 8.61 -0.39 -5.91
C GLU A 198 10.03 -0.26 -5.36
N TYR A 199 10.22 -0.27 -4.05
CA TYR A 199 11.55 -0.24 -3.42
C TYR A 199 12.44 -1.38 -3.89
N ASP A 200 13.75 -1.16 -3.90
CA ASP A 200 14.76 -2.17 -4.22
C ASP A 200 14.71 -3.35 -3.25
N THR A 201 15.15 -4.49 -3.75
CA THR A 201 15.01 -5.80 -3.09
C THR A 201 16.01 -5.98 -1.95
N ALA A 202 17.29 -5.74 -2.21
CA ALA A 202 18.39 -5.87 -1.28
C ALA A 202 19.64 -5.12 -1.81
N PHE A 203 20.71 -5.02 -1.01
CA PHE A 203 21.95 -4.36 -1.46
C PHE A 203 22.58 -5.04 -2.69
N PHE A 204 22.37 -6.34 -2.86
CA PHE A 204 22.88 -7.16 -3.98
C PHE A 204 21.86 -7.36 -5.11
N ASP A 205 20.61 -6.93 -4.93
CA ASP A 205 19.58 -6.96 -5.97
C ASP A 205 18.82 -5.62 -5.98
N LYS A 206 19.14 -4.78 -6.96
CA LYS A 206 18.58 -3.42 -7.09
C LYS A 206 17.30 -3.34 -7.92
N ARG A 207 16.76 -4.49 -8.33
CA ARG A 207 15.42 -4.55 -8.92
C ARG A 207 14.37 -4.30 -7.84
N SER A 208 13.24 -3.73 -8.22
CA SER A 208 12.12 -3.56 -7.29
C SER A 208 11.57 -4.91 -6.82
N LYS A 209 11.12 -4.95 -5.57
CA LYS A 209 10.61 -6.18 -4.89
C LYS A 209 9.58 -6.93 -5.70
N PHE A 210 8.69 -6.22 -6.39
CA PHE A 210 7.55 -6.79 -7.10
C PHE A 210 7.93 -7.69 -8.29
N VAL A 211 9.14 -7.61 -8.85
CA VAL A 211 9.56 -8.52 -9.94
C VAL A 211 9.67 -9.98 -9.49
N HIS A 212 9.83 -10.19 -8.18
CA HIS A 212 9.89 -11.52 -7.58
C HIS A 212 8.51 -12.17 -7.41
N TYR A 213 7.42 -11.40 -7.45
CA TYR A 213 6.07 -11.87 -7.11
C TYR A 213 5.36 -12.58 -8.27
N ARG A 214 5.73 -12.30 -9.51
CA ARG A 214 5.20 -12.92 -10.74
C ARG A 214 3.67 -13.00 -10.73
N PRO A 215 2.95 -11.87 -10.63
CA PRO A 215 1.51 -11.86 -10.45
C PRO A 215 0.79 -12.33 -11.73
N ARG A 216 -0.36 -12.99 -11.54
CA ARG A 216 -1.32 -13.25 -12.62
C ARG A 216 -2.35 -12.14 -12.75
N THR A 217 -2.59 -11.40 -11.66
CA THR A 217 -3.39 -10.17 -11.65
C THR A 217 -2.53 -9.07 -11.07
N ALA A 218 -2.30 -8.00 -11.82
CA ALA A 218 -1.54 -6.83 -11.35
C ALA A 218 -2.44 -5.60 -11.39
N VAL A 219 -2.57 -4.91 -10.26
CA VAL A 219 -3.16 -3.58 -10.16
C VAL A 219 -2.04 -2.55 -10.23
N LEU A 220 -2.18 -1.58 -11.14
CA LEU A 220 -1.32 -0.40 -11.25
C LEU A 220 -2.17 0.81 -10.87
N ASN A 221 -2.07 1.22 -9.60
CA ASN A 221 -3.03 2.15 -9.00
C ASN A 221 -2.79 3.61 -9.42
N ASN A 222 -1.54 4.05 -9.36
CA ASN A 222 -1.07 5.37 -9.80
C ASN A 222 0.46 5.35 -9.85
N LEU A 223 1.06 6.38 -10.46
CA LEU A 223 2.50 6.50 -10.55
C LEU A 223 2.90 7.96 -10.51
N GLU A 224 3.61 8.35 -9.45
CA GLU A 224 4.19 9.66 -9.23
C GLU A 224 5.66 9.51 -8.80
N PHE A 225 6.40 10.62 -8.80
CA PHE A 225 7.76 10.61 -8.31
C PHE A 225 7.78 10.54 -6.78
N ASP A 226 8.36 9.48 -6.25
CA ASP A 226 8.64 9.27 -4.83
C ASP A 226 9.96 8.48 -4.68
N HIS A 227 10.36 8.16 -3.46
CA HIS A 227 11.58 7.39 -3.18
C HIS A 227 12.85 8.02 -3.80
N ALA A 228 13.01 9.34 -3.63
CA ALA A 228 14.13 10.11 -4.16
C ALA A 228 15.51 9.66 -3.62
N ASP A 229 15.53 8.83 -2.60
CA ASP A 229 16.73 8.18 -2.06
C ASP A 229 17.26 7.05 -2.95
N ILE A 230 16.43 6.47 -3.83
CA ILE A 230 16.81 5.37 -4.72
C ILE A 230 16.48 5.62 -6.20
N PHE A 231 15.58 6.55 -6.51
CA PHE A 231 15.22 6.90 -7.89
C PHE A 231 15.55 8.36 -8.18
N PRO A 232 16.27 8.63 -9.28
CA PRO A 232 16.62 10.00 -9.67
C PRO A 232 15.42 10.79 -10.23
N ASP A 233 14.47 10.09 -10.86
CA ASP A 233 13.33 10.70 -11.55
C ASP A 233 12.17 9.71 -11.73
N LEU A 234 11.03 10.21 -12.25
CA LEU A 234 9.85 9.41 -12.55
C LEU A 234 10.12 8.33 -13.63
N ALA A 235 10.98 8.62 -14.61
CA ALA A 235 11.29 7.68 -15.70
C ALA A 235 12.00 6.42 -15.18
N ALA A 236 12.81 6.56 -14.12
CA ALA A 236 13.43 5.43 -13.42
C ALA A 236 12.36 4.56 -12.77
N ILE A 237 11.35 5.16 -12.12
CA ILE A 237 10.23 4.41 -11.51
C ILE A 237 9.38 3.75 -12.60
N GLU A 238 9.05 4.46 -13.69
CA GLU A 238 8.35 3.88 -14.87
C GLU A 238 9.08 2.64 -15.40
N THR A 239 10.41 2.66 -15.38
CA THR A 239 11.21 1.50 -15.81
C THR A 239 11.01 0.30 -14.90
N GLN A 240 10.94 0.50 -13.59
CA GLN A 240 10.64 -0.57 -12.64
C GLN A 240 9.21 -1.12 -12.83
N PHE A 241 8.22 -0.24 -13.00
CA PHE A 241 6.86 -0.67 -13.29
C PHE A 241 6.76 -1.47 -14.60
N HIS A 242 7.53 -1.08 -15.64
CA HIS A 242 7.61 -1.88 -16.85
C HIS A 242 8.24 -3.26 -16.60
N HIS A 243 9.20 -3.38 -15.68
CA HIS A 243 9.72 -4.68 -15.25
C HIS A 243 8.62 -5.54 -14.60
N LEU A 244 7.74 -4.96 -13.78
CA LEU A 244 6.58 -5.67 -13.24
C LEU A 244 5.64 -6.14 -14.37
N VAL A 245 5.25 -5.25 -15.29
CA VAL A 245 4.38 -5.56 -16.44
C VAL A 245 4.91 -6.76 -17.23
N ARG A 246 6.22 -6.83 -17.45
CA ARG A 246 6.88 -7.95 -18.16
C ARG A 246 6.81 -9.28 -17.43
N THR A 247 6.53 -9.31 -16.13
CA THR A 247 6.39 -10.55 -15.36
C THR A 247 4.97 -11.11 -15.37
N VAL A 248 3.97 -10.31 -15.79
CA VAL A 248 2.57 -10.75 -15.89
C VAL A 248 2.41 -11.63 -17.14
N PRO A 249 1.91 -12.87 -17.01
CA PRO A 249 1.76 -13.78 -18.15
C PRO A 249 0.67 -13.32 -19.11
N GLY A 250 0.74 -13.72 -20.40
CA GLY A 250 -0.27 -13.36 -21.41
C GLY A 250 -1.72 -13.76 -21.08
N VAL A 251 -1.89 -14.79 -20.24
CA VAL A 251 -3.19 -15.20 -19.68
C VAL A 251 -3.57 -14.48 -18.39
N GLY A 252 -2.72 -13.55 -17.94
CA GLY A 252 -2.95 -12.70 -16.77
C GLY A 252 -3.74 -11.45 -17.13
N ARG A 253 -3.84 -10.54 -16.16
CA ARG A 253 -4.55 -9.28 -16.32
C ARG A 253 -3.87 -8.14 -15.61
N ILE A 254 -3.86 -6.98 -16.25
CA ILE A 254 -3.44 -5.72 -15.67
C ILE A 254 -4.68 -4.85 -15.49
N VAL A 255 -4.93 -4.41 -14.26
CA VAL A 255 -5.95 -3.43 -13.89
C VAL A 255 -5.25 -2.12 -13.64
N THR A 256 -5.46 -1.11 -14.47
CA THR A 256 -4.67 0.14 -14.44
C THR A 256 -5.55 1.38 -14.30
N ASN A 257 -5.04 2.38 -13.60
CA ASN A 257 -5.66 3.68 -13.52
C ASN A 257 -5.53 4.41 -14.87
N GLY A 258 -6.65 4.57 -15.57
CA GLY A 258 -6.69 5.24 -16.86
C GLY A 258 -6.49 6.76 -16.80
N ARG A 259 -6.46 7.36 -15.59
CA ARG A 259 -6.16 8.79 -15.40
C ARG A 259 -4.66 9.08 -15.28
N SER A 260 -3.80 8.05 -15.29
CA SER A 260 -2.36 8.20 -15.08
C SER A 260 -1.60 8.09 -16.39
N ASP A 261 -1.15 9.23 -16.93
CA ASP A 261 -0.30 9.27 -18.12
C ASP A 261 1.02 8.50 -17.95
N ALA A 262 1.56 8.47 -16.74
CA ALA A 262 2.78 7.73 -16.42
C ALA A 262 2.56 6.21 -16.60
N LEU A 263 1.41 5.67 -16.17
CA LEU A 263 1.08 4.27 -16.37
C LEU A 263 0.81 3.94 -17.85
N GLU A 264 0.18 4.84 -18.59
CA GLU A 264 0.02 4.65 -20.04
C GLU A 264 1.38 4.61 -20.76
N ARG A 265 2.35 5.47 -20.36
CA ARG A 265 3.74 5.38 -20.90
C ARG A 265 4.42 4.07 -20.55
N VAL A 266 4.20 3.56 -19.32
CA VAL A 266 4.70 2.23 -18.91
C VAL A 266 4.16 1.13 -19.80
N LEU A 267 2.84 1.09 -20.03
CA LEU A 267 2.18 0.08 -20.87
C LEU A 267 2.58 0.20 -22.34
N ALA A 268 2.80 1.42 -22.85
CA ALA A 268 3.24 1.67 -24.23
C ALA A 268 4.64 1.11 -24.53
N ARG A 269 5.48 0.87 -23.52
CA ARG A 269 6.79 0.18 -23.68
C ARG A 269 6.65 -1.31 -24.03
N GLY A 270 5.44 -1.86 -23.91
CA GLY A 270 5.08 -3.26 -24.18
C GLY A 270 4.24 -3.86 -23.05
N CYS A 271 3.14 -4.48 -23.45
CA CYS A 271 2.24 -5.20 -22.57
C CYS A 271 1.73 -6.45 -23.31
N TRP A 272 1.75 -7.60 -22.65
CA TRP A 272 1.40 -8.90 -23.25
C TRP A 272 0.14 -9.50 -22.65
N SER A 273 -0.41 -8.84 -21.61
CA SER A 273 -1.61 -9.26 -20.89
C SER A 273 -2.79 -8.38 -21.27
N GLU A 274 -4.01 -8.86 -21.06
CA GLU A 274 -5.21 -8.04 -21.18
C GLU A 274 -5.18 -6.89 -20.15
N VAL A 275 -5.59 -5.69 -20.60
CA VAL A 275 -5.58 -4.47 -19.77
C VAL A 275 -7.01 -3.99 -19.55
N GLU A 276 -7.41 -3.85 -18.30
CA GLU A 276 -8.65 -3.19 -17.89
C GLU A 276 -8.31 -1.85 -17.22
N ARG A 277 -8.99 -0.78 -17.66
CA ARG A 277 -8.80 0.56 -17.09
C ARG A 277 -9.90 0.90 -16.11
N PHE A 278 -9.57 1.64 -15.06
CA PHE A 278 -10.54 2.22 -14.14
C PHE A 278 -10.38 3.74 -14.07
N GLY A 279 -11.46 4.42 -13.68
CA GLY A 279 -11.52 5.86 -13.53
C GLY A 279 -11.73 6.64 -14.84
N VAL A 280 -11.95 5.99 -15.96
CA VAL A 280 -12.14 6.58 -17.28
C VAL A 280 -13.33 5.99 -18.03
N ASP A 281 -13.81 6.69 -19.02
CA ASP A 281 -14.88 6.23 -19.89
C ASP A 281 -14.50 4.95 -20.63
N GLY A 282 -15.46 4.05 -20.77
CA GLY A 282 -15.24 2.74 -21.38
C GLY A 282 -14.50 1.74 -20.51
N GLY A 283 -14.11 2.12 -19.28
CA GLY A 283 -13.52 1.27 -18.25
C GLY A 283 -14.44 1.06 -17.05
N TRP A 284 -13.84 0.86 -15.88
CA TRP A 284 -14.55 0.82 -14.61
C TRP A 284 -14.75 2.23 -14.07
N GLN A 285 -15.99 2.56 -13.68
CA GLN A 285 -16.37 3.89 -13.21
C GLN A 285 -17.19 3.84 -11.93
N ALA A 286 -17.01 4.85 -11.08
CA ALA A 286 -17.83 5.12 -9.91
C ALA A 286 -18.66 6.39 -10.20
N LEU A 287 -19.95 6.26 -10.37
CA LEU A 287 -20.88 7.35 -10.67
C LEU A 287 -21.90 7.51 -9.53
N PRO A 288 -22.52 8.68 -9.37
CA PRO A 288 -23.59 8.85 -8.39
C PRO A 288 -24.66 7.76 -8.52
N ALA A 289 -25.07 7.17 -7.41
CA ALA A 289 -26.08 6.10 -7.39
C ALA A 289 -27.50 6.67 -7.51
N GLU A 290 -27.75 7.77 -6.79
CA GLU A 290 -29.05 8.47 -6.74
C GLU A 290 -28.82 9.98 -6.57
N ASP A 291 -29.80 10.76 -6.98
CA ASP A 291 -29.76 12.21 -6.79
C ASP A 291 -29.82 12.59 -5.30
N GLY A 292 -28.92 13.47 -4.89
CA GLY A 292 -28.88 14.04 -3.53
C GLY A 292 -28.10 13.19 -2.49
N VAL A 293 -27.64 11.99 -2.83
CA VAL A 293 -26.74 11.22 -1.97
C VAL A 293 -25.29 11.54 -2.35
N PRO A 294 -24.41 11.92 -1.38
CA PRO A 294 -23.00 12.15 -1.69
C PRO A 294 -22.35 10.90 -2.32
N VAL A 295 -21.68 11.10 -3.44
CA VAL A 295 -21.00 10.02 -4.17
C VAL A 295 -19.92 9.32 -3.32
N ASP A 296 -19.42 9.96 -2.28
CA ASP A 296 -18.47 9.39 -1.34
C ASP A 296 -19.11 8.38 -0.37
N GLU A 297 -20.42 8.49 -0.11
CA GLU A 297 -21.15 7.58 0.76
C GLU A 297 -21.78 6.43 -0.03
N ARG A 298 -22.24 6.73 -1.27
CA ARG A 298 -22.93 5.77 -2.12
C ARG A 298 -22.67 6.03 -3.59
N PHE A 299 -22.17 5.03 -4.32
CA PHE A 299 -21.93 5.13 -5.74
C PHE A 299 -22.25 3.83 -6.50
N ALA A 300 -22.74 4.01 -7.73
CA ALA A 300 -22.92 2.92 -8.65
C ALA A 300 -21.61 2.58 -9.34
N VAL A 301 -21.33 1.28 -9.47
CA VAL A 301 -20.17 0.74 -10.18
C VAL A 301 -20.59 0.37 -11.58
N TYR A 302 -19.89 0.90 -12.57
CA TYR A 302 -20.05 0.59 -13.97
C TYR A 302 -18.82 -0.12 -14.53
N SER A 303 -19.03 -1.07 -15.43
CA SER A 303 -18.00 -1.69 -16.24
C SER A 303 -18.42 -1.61 -17.69
N HIS A 304 -17.64 -0.93 -18.54
CA HIS A 304 -17.94 -0.74 -19.97
C HIS A 304 -19.37 -0.22 -20.23
N ALA A 305 -19.78 0.80 -19.48
CA ALA A 305 -21.10 1.44 -19.52
C ALA A 305 -22.27 0.59 -18.96
N GLU A 306 -22.05 -0.62 -18.48
CA GLU A 306 -23.06 -1.44 -17.80
C GLU A 306 -22.97 -1.24 -16.29
N ARG A 307 -24.07 -0.95 -15.61
CA ARG A 307 -24.14 -0.91 -14.14
C ARG A 307 -24.02 -2.34 -13.61
N VAL A 308 -22.95 -2.62 -12.88
CA VAL A 308 -22.62 -3.95 -12.38
C VAL A 308 -22.74 -4.11 -10.88
N GLY A 309 -22.94 -3.02 -10.14
CA GLY A 309 -23.07 -3.06 -8.69
C GLY A 309 -23.24 -1.67 -8.08
N GLU A 310 -23.29 -1.64 -6.77
CA GLU A 310 -23.38 -0.42 -5.97
C GLU A 310 -22.59 -0.59 -4.68
N VAL A 311 -21.84 0.43 -4.29
CA VAL A 311 -21.11 0.51 -3.04
C VAL A 311 -21.80 1.53 -2.13
N ALA A 312 -22.10 1.14 -0.89
CA ALA A 312 -22.55 2.01 0.17
C ALA A 312 -21.64 1.77 1.39
N TRP A 313 -20.85 2.75 1.78
CA TRP A 313 -19.80 2.59 2.76
C TRP A 313 -19.50 3.85 3.57
N GLN A 314 -18.54 3.77 4.50
CA GLN A 314 -18.10 4.90 5.32
C GLN A 314 -16.71 5.42 4.96
N VAL A 315 -16.06 4.82 3.95
CA VAL A 315 -14.72 5.23 3.49
C VAL A 315 -14.88 6.32 2.44
N GLN A 316 -14.23 7.47 2.63
CA GLN A 316 -14.50 8.66 1.84
C GLN A 316 -13.32 9.06 0.94
N GLY A 317 -13.63 9.90 -0.04
CA GLY A 317 -12.69 10.52 -0.96
C GLY A 317 -12.59 9.79 -2.31
N ASP A 318 -12.35 10.57 -3.39
CA ASP A 318 -12.22 10.05 -4.76
C ASP A 318 -11.14 8.97 -4.86
N HIS A 319 -10.01 9.16 -4.16
CA HIS A 319 -8.92 8.18 -4.14
C HIS A 319 -9.38 6.81 -3.60
N ASN A 320 -10.30 6.77 -2.63
CA ASN A 320 -10.83 5.50 -2.12
C ASN A 320 -11.85 4.88 -3.06
N ARG A 321 -12.64 5.69 -3.78
CA ARG A 321 -13.50 5.17 -4.88
C ARG A 321 -12.65 4.52 -5.97
N MET A 322 -11.53 5.17 -6.36
CA MET A 322 -10.58 4.60 -7.32
C MET A 322 -9.95 3.29 -6.79
N ASN A 323 -9.56 3.24 -5.52
CA ASN A 323 -9.06 2.01 -4.87
C ASN A 323 -10.11 0.88 -4.91
N ALA A 324 -11.39 1.21 -4.68
CA ALA A 324 -12.50 0.26 -4.74
C ALA A 324 -12.71 -0.30 -6.16
N LEU A 325 -12.72 0.57 -7.18
CA LEU A 325 -12.82 0.13 -8.57
C LEU A 325 -11.70 -0.82 -8.96
N ALA A 326 -10.47 -0.49 -8.58
CA ALA A 326 -9.30 -1.34 -8.82
C ALA A 326 -9.43 -2.71 -8.13
N ALA A 327 -9.88 -2.74 -6.87
CA ALA A 327 -10.08 -3.97 -6.10
C ALA A 327 -11.22 -4.83 -6.70
N ILE A 328 -12.36 -4.22 -7.08
CA ILE A 328 -13.50 -4.92 -7.72
C ILE A 328 -13.07 -5.52 -9.06
N ALA A 329 -12.37 -4.76 -9.91
CA ALA A 329 -11.90 -5.25 -11.21
C ALA A 329 -10.90 -6.41 -11.04
N ALA A 330 -10.00 -6.33 -10.07
CA ALA A 330 -9.05 -7.40 -9.77
C ALA A 330 -9.75 -8.65 -9.20
N ALA A 331 -10.73 -8.48 -8.30
CA ALA A 331 -11.53 -9.58 -7.74
C ALA A 331 -12.36 -10.28 -8.82
N ARG A 332 -12.91 -9.54 -9.80
CA ARG A 332 -13.60 -10.12 -10.94
C ARG A 332 -12.72 -11.08 -11.74
N HIS A 333 -11.44 -10.78 -11.91
CA HIS A 333 -10.51 -11.63 -12.65
C HIS A 333 -10.32 -13.02 -12.01
N VAL A 334 -10.57 -13.16 -10.72
CA VAL A 334 -10.51 -14.45 -10.00
C VAL A 334 -11.90 -15.04 -9.73
N GLY A 335 -12.95 -14.48 -10.36
CA GLY A 335 -14.29 -15.05 -10.39
C GLY A 335 -15.27 -14.47 -9.37
N VAL A 336 -14.92 -13.43 -8.63
CA VAL A 336 -15.88 -12.74 -7.74
C VAL A 336 -16.81 -11.85 -8.58
N PRO A 337 -18.14 -12.05 -8.53
CA PRO A 337 -19.08 -11.21 -9.26
C PRO A 337 -18.97 -9.74 -8.83
N PRO A 338 -18.94 -8.77 -9.76
CA PRO A 338 -18.82 -7.34 -9.41
C PRO A 338 -19.90 -6.83 -8.45
N ALA A 339 -21.13 -7.28 -8.59
CA ALA A 339 -22.21 -6.90 -7.68
C ALA A 339 -21.96 -7.39 -6.25
N GLN A 340 -21.45 -8.61 -6.07
CA GLN A 340 -21.05 -9.14 -4.78
C GLN A 340 -19.86 -8.35 -4.21
N ALA A 341 -18.82 -8.15 -5.02
CA ALA A 341 -17.64 -7.39 -4.59
C ALA A 341 -18.03 -5.96 -4.15
N ALA A 342 -18.88 -5.27 -4.90
CA ALA A 342 -19.35 -3.94 -4.52
C ALA A 342 -20.14 -3.95 -3.20
N ALA A 343 -21.07 -4.89 -3.03
CA ALA A 343 -21.85 -5.03 -1.79
C ALA A 343 -20.96 -5.36 -0.57
N SER A 344 -19.93 -6.19 -0.75
CA SER A 344 -18.99 -6.58 0.32
C SER A 344 -18.24 -5.39 0.91
N LEU A 345 -18.01 -4.32 0.13
CA LEU A 345 -17.33 -3.12 0.60
C LEU A 345 -18.10 -2.35 1.68
N ALA A 346 -19.40 -2.58 1.84
CA ALA A 346 -20.19 -2.03 2.95
C ALA A 346 -19.65 -2.46 4.33
N ALA A 347 -19.04 -3.65 4.43
CA ALA A 347 -18.43 -4.19 5.64
C ALA A 347 -16.91 -3.96 5.72
N PHE A 348 -16.32 -3.24 4.79
CA PHE A 348 -14.89 -2.93 4.83
C PHE A 348 -14.60 -1.88 5.91
N ARG A 349 -13.71 -2.22 6.84
CA ARG A 349 -13.42 -1.43 8.04
C ARG A 349 -12.17 -0.54 7.93
N ASN A 350 -11.63 -0.40 6.72
CA ASN A 350 -10.40 0.33 6.45
C ASN A 350 -9.13 -0.34 7.07
N VAL A 351 -8.05 0.39 7.12
CA VAL A 351 -6.72 -0.04 7.61
C VAL A 351 -6.32 0.85 8.78
N LYS A 352 -5.62 0.32 9.76
CA LYS A 352 -5.02 1.13 10.83
C LYS A 352 -4.19 2.26 10.24
N ARG A 353 -4.25 3.42 10.88
CA ARG A 353 -3.56 4.63 10.43
C ARG A 353 -3.97 5.12 9.04
N ARG A 354 -5.22 4.90 8.63
CA ARG A 354 -5.86 5.49 7.46
C ARG A 354 -7.14 6.17 7.89
N MET A 355 -7.04 7.47 8.23
CA MET A 355 -8.11 8.25 8.86
C MET A 355 -8.68 7.56 10.13
N GLU A 356 -7.80 6.88 10.87
CA GLU A 356 -8.17 6.18 12.10
C GLU A 356 -8.52 7.19 13.19
N VAL A 357 -9.71 7.09 13.75
CA VAL A 357 -10.10 7.89 14.92
C VAL A 357 -9.39 7.33 16.16
N ARG A 358 -8.48 8.12 16.74
CA ARG A 358 -7.74 7.75 17.95
C ARG A 358 -8.50 8.04 19.23
N GLY A 359 -9.40 9.02 19.18
CA GLY A 359 -10.27 9.40 20.28
C GLY A 359 -10.93 10.76 20.05
N SER A 360 -11.90 11.09 20.93
CA SER A 360 -12.54 12.40 20.99
C SER A 360 -12.57 12.85 22.45
N VAL A 361 -12.08 14.07 22.70
CA VAL A 361 -12.01 14.67 24.04
C VAL A 361 -12.44 16.12 23.93
N ASP A 362 -13.32 16.58 24.81
CA ASP A 362 -13.84 17.96 24.86
C ASP A 362 -14.38 18.44 23.49
N GLY A 363 -15.05 17.53 22.75
CA GLY A 363 -15.59 17.81 21.42
C GLY A 363 -14.53 17.92 20.30
N VAL A 364 -13.26 17.65 20.58
CA VAL A 364 -12.17 17.61 19.60
C VAL A 364 -11.88 16.15 19.22
N THR A 365 -11.91 15.85 17.92
CA THR A 365 -11.62 14.50 17.42
C THR A 365 -10.19 14.43 16.87
N VAL A 366 -9.40 13.44 17.31
CA VAL A 366 -8.02 13.21 16.87
C VAL A 366 -7.96 12.01 15.93
N TYR A 367 -7.38 12.23 14.75
CA TYR A 367 -7.19 11.22 13.70
C TYR A 367 -5.71 10.87 13.53
N ASP A 368 -5.45 9.65 13.10
CA ASP A 368 -4.12 9.16 12.68
C ASP A 368 -4.17 8.79 11.20
N ASP A 369 -3.30 9.39 10.41
CA ASP A 369 -3.15 9.06 9.00
C ASP A 369 -1.68 8.88 8.60
N PHE A 370 -1.43 7.98 7.68
CA PHE A 370 -0.08 7.65 7.21
C PHE A 370 0.38 8.57 6.06
N ALA A 371 -0.41 9.58 5.67
CA ALA A 371 -0.07 10.51 4.60
C ALA A 371 1.27 11.20 4.90
N HIS A 372 2.17 11.19 3.92
CA HIS A 372 3.52 11.76 4.05
C HIS A 372 4.06 12.30 2.71
N HIS A 373 3.32 12.16 1.61
CA HIS A 373 3.60 12.75 0.31
C HIS A 373 2.58 13.88 0.05
N PRO A 374 2.94 14.98 -0.64
CA PRO A 374 2.02 16.10 -0.88
C PRO A 374 0.65 15.68 -1.43
N THR A 375 0.60 14.85 -2.45
CA THR A 375 -0.66 14.31 -3.01
C THR A 375 -1.48 13.55 -1.97
N ALA A 376 -0.84 12.72 -1.14
CA ALA A 376 -1.53 11.99 -0.08
C ALA A 376 -2.04 12.93 1.02
N ILE A 377 -1.28 13.95 1.41
CA ILE A 377 -1.68 14.98 2.39
C ILE A 377 -2.92 15.72 1.88
N GLU A 378 -2.87 16.23 0.65
CA GLU A 378 -3.98 16.95 0.01
C GLU A 378 -5.25 16.11 -0.04
N THR A 379 -5.15 14.87 -0.56
CA THR A 379 -6.32 13.97 -0.69
C THR A 379 -6.89 13.55 0.67
N THR A 380 -6.06 13.40 1.70
CA THR A 380 -6.50 13.07 3.06
C THR A 380 -7.25 14.26 3.69
N ILE A 381 -6.73 15.49 3.56
CA ILE A 381 -7.39 16.70 4.04
C ILE A 381 -8.72 16.92 3.32
N ALA A 382 -8.73 16.78 1.98
CA ALA A 382 -9.96 16.91 1.18
C ALA A 382 -11.02 15.87 1.58
N GLY A 383 -10.60 14.61 1.81
CA GLY A 383 -11.49 13.55 2.29
C GLY A 383 -12.08 13.85 3.67
N LEU A 384 -11.28 14.39 4.62
CA LEU A 384 -11.79 14.81 5.92
C LEU A 384 -12.74 16.00 5.77
N ARG A 385 -12.40 16.98 4.92
CA ARG A 385 -13.25 18.15 4.65
C ARG A 385 -14.63 17.73 4.09
N ALA A 386 -14.65 16.80 3.17
CA ALA A 386 -15.90 16.24 2.62
C ALA A 386 -16.74 15.55 3.72
N ARG A 387 -16.07 14.79 4.60
CA ARG A 387 -16.74 14.06 5.70
C ARG A 387 -17.38 14.98 6.74
N ILE A 388 -16.69 16.05 7.14
CA ILE A 388 -17.20 16.95 8.18
C ILE A 388 -18.29 17.88 7.68
N GLY A 389 -18.43 18.07 6.36
CA GLY A 389 -19.57 18.73 5.67
C GLY A 389 -19.86 20.18 6.08
N SER A 390 -19.34 20.65 7.20
CA SER A 390 -19.57 21.96 7.77
C SER A 390 -18.37 22.87 7.58
N ARG A 391 -18.58 24.06 7.02
CA ARG A 391 -17.56 25.13 6.98
C ARG A 391 -17.17 25.66 8.37
N ASN A 392 -17.96 25.37 9.39
CA ASN A 392 -17.69 25.80 10.77
C ASN A 392 -16.79 24.83 11.54
N ALA A 393 -16.65 23.57 11.06
CA ALA A 393 -15.72 22.60 11.63
C ALA A 393 -14.32 22.82 11.04
N ARG A 394 -13.32 23.00 11.89
CA ARG A 394 -11.95 23.27 11.46
C ARG A 394 -11.12 21.99 11.40
N ILE A 395 -10.20 21.94 10.45
CA ILE A 395 -9.15 20.92 10.35
C ILE A 395 -7.84 21.53 10.85
N LEU A 396 -7.32 20.98 11.94
CA LEU A 396 -6.00 21.27 12.47
C LEU A 396 -5.04 20.18 11.97
N ALA A 397 -4.28 20.47 10.92
CA ALA A 397 -3.32 19.54 10.36
C ALA A 397 -2.03 19.52 11.18
N VAL A 398 -1.64 18.36 11.68
CA VAL A 398 -0.38 18.13 12.43
C VAL A 398 0.49 17.21 11.58
N LEU A 399 1.64 17.71 11.11
CA LEU A 399 2.46 17.02 10.11
C LEU A 399 3.89 16.76 10.59
N GLU A 400 4.38 15.54 10.39
CA GLU A 400 5.80 15.18 10.51
C GLU A 400 6.36 14.75 9.14
N PRO A 401 7.11 15.60 8.42
CA PRO A 401 7.69 15.26 7.12
C PRO A 401 8.97 14.45 7.28
N ARG A 402 8.86 13.15 7.54
CA ARG A 402 10.00 12.28 7.90
C ARG A 402 10.35 11.20 6.86
N SER A 403 9.58 11.01 5.79
CA SER A 403 9.96 10.07 4.73
C SER A 403 11.30 10.47 4.11
N ASN A 404 12.03 9.52 3.51
CA ASN A 404 13.33 9.82 2.89
C ASN A 404 13.21 10.92 1.85
N THR A 405 12.19 10.87 0.98
CA THR A 405 11.90 11.91 -0.01
C THR A 405 11.66 13.27 0.63
N MET A 406 10.89 13.32 1.72
CA MET A 406 10.61 14.56 2.44
C MET A 406 11.86 15.11 3.14
N LYS A 407 12.67 14.25 3.80
CA LYS A 407 13.94 14.66 4.45
C LYS A 407 14.93 15.26 3.46
N LEU A 408 14.99 14.76 2.24
CA LEU A 408 15.82 15.31 1.15
C LEU A 408 15.31 16.67 0.64
N GLY A 409 14.10 17.09 1.02
CA GLY A 409 13.52 18.37 0.63
C GLY A 409 13.04 18.44 -0.83
N VAL A 410 13.00 17.33 -1.54
CA VAL A 410 12.58 17.28 -2.96
C VAL A 410 11.14 17.77 -3.11
N MET A 411 10.27 17.49 -2.15
CA MET A 411 8.85 17.86 -2.16
C MET A 411 8.52 19.11 -1.34
N LYS A 412 9.50 19.79 -0.75
CA LYS A 412 9.25 20.94 0.15
C LYS A 412 8.46 22.07 -0.49
N ALA A 413 8.66 22.31 -1.78
CA ALA A 413 7.96 23.37 -2.51
C ALA A 413 6.46 23.09 -2.73
N GLN A 414 6.06 21.83 -2.75
CA GLN A 414 4.67 21.41 -2.94
C GLN A 414 3.89 21.33 -1.60
N LEU A 415 4.61 21.28 -0.48
CA LEU A 415 4.04 21.09 0.83
C LEU A 415 3.00 22.16 1.23
N PRO A 416 3.21 23.49 1.02
CA PRO A 416 2.20 24.48 1.33
C PRO A 416 0.89 24.30 0.57
N ALA A 417 0.95 23.98 -0.73
CA ALA A 417 -0.21 23.76 -1.55
C ALA A 417 -1.05 22.56 -1.05
N SER A 418 -0.37 21.46 -0.68
CA SER A 418 -1.04 20.27 -0.16
C SER A 418 -1.76 20.45 1.19
N LEU A 419 -1.41 21.50 1.94
CA LEU A 419 -1.98 21.87 3.23
C LEU A 419 -3.00 23.02 3.14
N ALA A 420 -3.27 23.52 1.93
CA ALA A 420 -4.06 24.74 1.72
C ALA A 420 -5.47 24.67 2.30
N ASP A 421 -6.11 23.49 2.28
CA ASP A 421 -7.48 23.29 2.77
C ASP A 421 -7.57 23.02 4.28
N ALA A 422 -6.44 22.93 4.99
CA ALA A 422 -6.44 22.94 6.46
C ALA A 422 -6.65 24.36 7.00
N ASP A 423 -7.37 24.48 8.11
CA ASP A 423 -7.62 25.78 8.77
C ASP A 423 -6.43 26.24 9.58
N LEU A 424 -5.73 25.30 10.24
CA LEU A 424 -4.45 25.53 10.93
C LEU A 424 -3.48 24.40 10.62
N VAL A 425 -2.19 24.72 10.59
CA VAL A 425 -1.11 23.78 10.28
C VAL A 425 -0.02 23.85 11.35
N PHE A 426 0.32 22.69 11.91
CA PHE A 426 1.37 22.52 12.92
C PHE A 426 2.39 21.52 12.39
N GLY A 427 3.52 22.00 11.89
CA GLY A 427 4.58 21.17 11.36
C GLY A 427 5.63 20.84 12.43
N TYR A 428 6.05 19.60 12.52
CA TYR A 428 7.15 19.15 13.37
C TYR A 428 8.36 18.74 12.53
N GLY A 429 9.51 19.32 12.81
CA GLY A 429 10.78 18.91 12.22
C GLY A 429 11.77 18.54 13.32
N ALA A 430 12.17 17.27 13.39
CA ALA A 430 13.16 16.83 14.36
C ALA A 430 14.47 17.63 14.16
N PRO A 431 15.03 18.25 15.22
CA PRO A 431 16.20 19.12 15.09
C PRO A 431 17.49 18.34 14.83
N THR A 432 17.56 17.10 15.28
CA THR A 432 18.78 16.24 15.21
C THR A 432 18.39 14.78 15.01
N GLY A 433 19.38 13.95 14.71
CA GLY A 433 19.22 12.49 14.60
C GLY A 433 18.77 12.03 13.22
N ARG A 434 18.35 10.76 13.15
CA ARG A 434 17.99 10.08 11.91
C ARG A 434 16.80 10.72 11.18
N ASP A 435 15.90 11.35 11.93
CA ASP A 435 14.66 11.94 11.41
C ASP A 435 14.78 13.47 11.20
N ALA A 436 15.97 14.04 11.36
CA ALA A 436 16.21 15.46 11.10
C ALA A 436 15.99 15.81 9.63
N LEU A 437 15.39 16.99 9.41
CA LEU A 437 15.21 17.53 8.06
C LEU A 437 16.50 18.19 7.57
N GLY A 438 16.84 18.01 6.31
CA GLY A 438 17.92 18.70 5.63
C GLY A 438 17.59 20.14 5.23
N TRP A 439 16.45 20.70 5.67
CA TRP A 439 15.91 21.98 5.27
C TRP A 439 15.02 22.59 6.37
N ASN A 440 14.75 23.90 6.27
CA ASN A 440 13.97 24.64 7.25
C ASN A 440 12.46 24.49 7.00
N LEU A 441 11.74 23.82 7.93
CA LEU A 441 10.31 23.58 7.83
C LEU A 441 9.50 24.90 7.95
N GLY A 442 9.94 25.86 8.77
CA GLY A 442 9.27 27.14 8.92
C GLY A 442 9.30 27.97 7.62
N GLU A 443 10.44 27.98 6.93
CA GLU A 443 10.57 28.63 5.62
C GLU A 443 9.66 27.95 4.57
N ALA A 444 9.61 26.62 4.55
CA ALA A 444 8.77 25.90 3.62
C ALA A 444 7.27 26.15 3.87
N LEU A 445 6.83 26.31 5.12
CA LEU A 445 5.44 26.60 5.47
C LEU A 445 5.07 28.09 5.38
N ALA A 446 6.04 28.99 5.24
CA ALA A 446 5.80 30.43 5.22
C ALA A 446 4.73 30.91 4.20
N PRO A 447 4.56 30.29 3.01
CA PRO A 447 3.48 30.66 2.08
C PRO A 447 2.05 30.50 2.65
N LEU A 448 1.88 29.71 3.72
CA LEU A 448 0.59 29.54 4.41
C LEU A 448 0.26 30.68 5.38
N GLY A 449 1.19 31.62 5.62
CA GLY A 449 0.99 32.75 6.53
C GLY A 449 0.72 32.34 7.98
N ASP A 450 -0.12 33.11 8.64
CA ASP A 450 -0.40 32.97 10.09
C ASP A 450 -1.09 31.66 10.49
N LYS A 451 -1.64 30.92 9.51
CA LYS A 451 -2.27 29.62 9.80
C LYS A 451 -1.28 28.49 10.00
N ALA A 452 0.02 28.68 9.67
CA ALA A 452 1.03 27.65 9.78
C ALA A 452 2.12 28.01 10.80
N ARG A 453 2.49 27.03 11.61
CA ARG A 453 3.56 27.14 12.61
C ARG A 453 4.46 25.90 12.56
N ALA A 454 5.77 26.10 12.64
CA ALA A 454 6.75 25.03 12.69
C ALA A 454 7.34 24.90 14.10
N PHE A 455 7.62 23.66 14.50
CA PHE A 455 8.15 23.29 15.81
C PHE A 455 9.30 22.29 15.65
N ASP A 456 10.27 22.36 16.52
CA ASP A 456 11.38 21.41 16.70
C ASP A 456 11.30 20.68 18.06
N ASP A 457 10.37 21.08 18.91
CA ASP A 457 10.03 20.44 20.18
C ASP A 457 8.58 19.91 20.15
N LEU A 458 8.45 18.60 20.41
CA LEU A 458 7.16 17.92 20.37
C LEU A 458 6.20 18.38 21.47
N HIS A 459 6.74 18.74 22.64
CA HIS A 459 5.92 19.24 23.75
C HIS A 459 5.32 20.61 23.42
N LEU A 460 6.11 21.50 22.81
CA LEU A 460 5.65 22.81 22.37
C LEU A 460 4.62 22.68 21.24
N LEU A 461 4.77 21.73 20.32
CA LEU A 461 3.79 21.43 19.31
C LEU A 461 2.46 20.99 19.95
N VAL A 462 2.50 19.99 20.84
CA VAL A 462 1.29 19.48 21.54
C VAL A 462 0.58 20.62 22.29
N LYS A 463 1.32 21.45 23.02
CA LYS A 463 0.80 22.63 23.71
C LYS A 463 0.09 23.56 22.73
N ALA A 464 0.75 23.92 21.62
CA ALA A 464 0.21 24.87 20.65
C ALA A 464 -1.07 24.35 19.96
N VAL A 465 -1.11 23.06 19.59
CA VAL A 465 -2.32 22.41 19.05
C VAL A 465 -3.43 22.44 20.08
N THR A 466 -3.12 22.06 21.32
CA THR A 466 -4.08 22.03 22.43
C THR A 466 -4.66 23.42 22.71
N GLU A 467 -3.85 24.47 22.78
CA GLU A 467 -4.31 25.86 22.98
C GLU A 467 -5.19 26.39 21.84
N ALA A 468 -4.91 25.98 20.60
CA ALA A 468 -5.64 26.40 19.41
C ALA A 468 -6.98 25.68 19.20
N ALA A 469 -7.08 24.41 19.66
CA ALA A 469 -8.22 23.55 19.41
C ALA A 469 -9.49 24.01 20.21
N ARG A 470 -10.65 23.84 19.60
CA ARG A 470 -11.99 24.21 20.14
C ARG A 470 -12.94 23.03 19.97
N PRO A 471 -14.02 22.94 20.78
CA PRO A 471 -15.06 21.93 20.53
C PRO A 471 -15.58 22.01 19.09
N GLY A 472 -15.69 20.87 18.43
CA GLY A 472 -16.06 20.74 17.02
C GLY A 472 -14.87 20.69 16.06
N ASP A 473 -13.62 20.82 16.53
CA ASP A 473 -12.43 20.72 15.69
C ASP A 473 -12.00 19.26 15.43
N HIS A 474 -11.31 19.08 14.31
CA HIS A 474 -10.72 17.83 13.86
C HIS A 474 -9.20 17.97 13.77
N VAL A 475 -8.47 17.28 14.64
CA VAL A 475 -7.01 17.26 14.64
C VAL A 475 -6.55 16.08 13.79
N LEU A 476 -6.00 16.36 12.62
CA LEU A 476 -5.52 15.36 11.66
C LEU A 476 -4.01 15.22 11.78
N VAL A 477 -3.54 14.14 12.38
CA VAL A 477 -2.11 13.84 12.53
C VAL A 477 -1.65 13.00 11.33
N MET A 478 -0.62 13.48 10.62
CA MET A 478 -0.08 12.86 9.41
C MET A 478 1.41 12.57 9.56
N SER A 479 1.78 11.30 9.55
CA SER A 479 3.17 10.83 9.62
C SER A 479 3.29 9.37 9.18
N ASN A 480 4.37 9.01 8.50
CA ASN A 480 4.71 7.61 8.23
C ASN A 480 5.52 6.92 9.35
N GLY A 481 5.68 7.59 10.50
CA GLY A 481 6.37 7.07 11.68
C GLY A 481 5.52 7.05 12.93
N GLY A 482 6.16 6.82 14.07
CA GLY A 482 5.50 6.80 15.38
C GLY A 482 5.20 8.18 15.97
N PHE A 483 5.78 9.24 15.41
CA PHE A 483 5.61 10.65 15.80
C PHE A 483 5.65 10.85 17.32
N GLY A 484 6.59 10.18 17.99
CA GLY A 484 6.77 10.30 19.44
C GLY A 484 5.53 10.03 20.30
N GLY A 485 4.54 9.31 19.78
CA GLY A 485 3.26 9.04 20.47
C GLY A 485 2.36 10.28 20.58
N VAL A 486 2.46 11.21 19.64
CA VAL A 486 1.75 12.51 19.65
C VAL A 486 0.24 12.38 19.81
N HIS A 487 -0.38 11.35 19.28
CA HIS A 487 -1.84 11.13 19.38
C HIS A 487 -2.29 11.02 20.84
N GLN A 488 -1.64 10.17 21.64
CA GLN A 488 -1.98 10.02 23.06
C GLN A 488 -1.67 11.30 23.84
N LYS A 489 -0.53 11.93 23.56
CA LYS A 489 -0.16 13.20 24.20
C LYS A 489 -1.19 14.32 23.93
N LEU A 490 -1.73 14.39 22.71
CA LEU A 490 -2.81 15.33 22.37
C LEU A 490 -4.11 15.00 23.11
N LEU A 491 -4.52 13.74 23.17
CA LEU A 491 -5.71 13.32 23.89
C LEU A 491 -5.59 13.62 25.39
N ASP A 492 -4.45 13.32 26.00
CA ASP A 492 -4.18 13.60 27.42
C ASP A 492 -4.17 15.10 27.70
N ALA A 493 -3.52 15.90 26.84
CA ALA A 493 -3.46 17.35 27.00
C ALA A 493 -4.81 18.03 26.80
N LEU A 494 -5.65 17.55 25.87
CA LEU A 494 -7.03 18.02 25.68
C LEU A 494 -7.90 17.69 26.91
N GLY A 495 -7.75 16.48 27.49
CA GLY A 495 -8.47 16.08 28.70
C GLY A 495 -8.05 16.82 29.98
N SER A 496 -6.86 17.39 29.99
CA SER A 496 -6.33 18.16 31.14
C SER A 496 -6.74 19.64 31.15
N ARG A 497 -7.52 20.10 30.16
CA ARG A 497 -8.05 21.49 30.09
C ARG A 497 -9.22 21.75 31.03
N THR A 498 -9.83 20.68 31.53
CA THR A 498 -10.92 20.76 32.53
C THR A 498 -10.35 20.76 33.93
#